data_1c9becac3b73b0447f953875d23317e8
#
_entry.id   1c9becac3b73b0447f953875d23317e8
#
_cell.length_a   1.000
_cell.length_b   1.000
_cell.length_c   1.000
_cell.angle_alpha   90.00
_cell.angle_beta   90.00
_cell.angle_gamma   90.00
#
_symmetry.space_group_name_H-M   'P 1'
#
loop_
_entity.id
_entity.type
_entity.pdbx_description
1 polymer ?
#
loop_
_entity_poly.entity_id
_entity_poly.type
_entity_poly.pdbx_seq_one_letter_code
_entity_poly.pdbx_strand_id
1 'polypeptide(L)'
;MEKIRLQKFFTDNKIMSRRSAERVIEAGNVKINGITAHLGDKVDPENDRVEYNGKVIRNNTSSKKYIMLNKPLGYVTTTSDEKGRDTVLSLVSDVGERVYPVGRLDMYSEGLLILTNDGELTNRLTHPKNNLPKVYSVIIRGEVSPDALHMLNSPMEIDGYKLKPVKVRVVSNTNGNTNTLFTLNEGRNRQKSETRPDSGWYRRSSGCRRKRNRKP
;
A
#
# COMPACT_ATOMS: atom_id res chain seq x y z
N MET A 1 -12.79 27.91 -3.46
CA MET A 1 -12.36 26.49 -3.51
C MET A 1 -13.30 25.58 -2.71
N GLU A 2 -13.30 24.27 -2.99
CA GLU A 2 -14.09 23.33 -2.22
C GLU A 2 -13.47 23.14 -0.82
N LYS A 3 -14.28 23.29 0.24
CA LYS A 3 -13.84 23.04 1.61
C LYS A 3 -13.41 21.59 1.79
N ILE A 4 -12.22 21.38 2.33
CA ILE A 4 -11.64 20.06 2.59
C ILE A 4 -11.74 19.71 4.08
N ARG A 5 -11.71 18.42 4.41
CA ARG A 5 -11.65 17.95 5.81
C ARG A 5 -10.39 18.48 6.50
N LEU A 6 -10.51 18.96 7.74
CA LEU A 6 -9.38 19.53 8.48
C LEU A 6 -8.20 18.58 8.60
N GLN A 7 -8.42 17.27 8.86
CA GLN A 7 -7.33 16.30 8.90
C GLN A 7 -6.66 16.09 7.52
N LYS A 8 -7.38 16.36 6.41
CA LYS A 8 -6.77 16.35 5.07
C LYS A 8 -5.85 17.56 4.91
N PHE A 9 -6.27 18.74 5.37
CA PHE A 9 -5.45 19.95 5.36
C PHE A 9 -4.10 19.74 6.04
N PHE A 10 -4.07 19.10 7.23
CA PHE A 10 -2.81 18.77 7.93
C PHE A 10 -1.91 17.84 7.11
N THR A 11 -2.49 16.88 6.42
CA THR A 11 -1.75 15.92 5.60
C THR A 11 -1.20 16.58 4.34
N ASP A 12 -2.02 17.39 3.66
CA ASP A 12 -1.64 18.08 2.43
C ASP A 12 -0.51 19.09 2.70
N ASN A 13 -0.51 19.70 3.89
CA ASN A 13 0.56 20.57 4.36
C ASN A 13 1.75 19.83 5.01
N LYS A 14 1.80 18.51 4.93
CA LYS A 14 2.89 17.63 5.41
C LYS A 14 3.17 17.69 6.92
N ILE A 15 2.25 18.23 7.72
CA ILE A 15 2.43 18.42 9.15
C ILE A 15 2.37 17.07 9.87
N MET A 16 1.30 16.28 9.60
CA MET A 16 1.12 14.99 10.25
C MET A 16 0.17 14.07 9.46
N SER A 17 0.00 12.82 9.92
CA SER A 17 -0.96 11.88 9.35
C SER A 17 -2.40 12.30 9.68
N ARG A 18 -3.40 11.82 8.91
CA ARG A 18 -4.82 12.07 9.20
C ARG A 18 -5.20 11.63 10.62
N ARG A 19 -4.77 10.44 11.04
CA ARG A 19 -5.03 9.93 12.41
C ARG A 19 -4.34 10.76 13.49
N SER A 20 -3.13 11.25 13.24
CA SER A 20 -2.47 12.16 14.17
C SER A 20 -3.17 13.51 14.24
N ALA A 21 -3.66 14.02 13.10
CA ALA A 21 -4.45 15.24 13.06
C ALA A 21 -5.77 15.09 13.82
N GLU A 22 -6.47 13.97 13.68
CA GLU A 22 -7.68 13.66 14.44
C GLU A 22 -7.42 13.71 15.94
N ARG A 23 -6.34 13.12 16.44
CA ARG A 23 -5.97 13.16 17.88
C ARG A 23 -5.73 14.58 18.38
N VAL A 24 -5.03 15.43 17.62
CA VAL A 24 -4.76 16.81 18.07
C VAL A 24 -5.98 17.72 17.95
N ILE A 25 -6.90 17.43 17.04
CA ILE A 25 -8.22 18.08 16.94
C ILE A 25 -9.06 17.71 18.16
N GLU A 26 -9.18 16.43 18.49
CA GLU A 26 -9.90 15.94 19.68
C GLU A 26 -9.35 16.50 20.98
N ALA A 27 -8.03 16.68 21.07
CA ALA A 27 -7.37 17.29 22.21
C ALA A 27 -7.59 18.82 22.32
N GLY A 28 -8.34 19.44 21.37
CA GLY A 28 -8.61 20.88 21.38
C GLY A 28 -7.43 21.76 20.99
N ASN A 29 -6.38 21.21 20.43
CA ASN A 29 -5.14 21.90 20.10
C ASN A 29 -5.18 22.64 18.75
N VAL A 30 -6.31 22.58 18.05
CA VAL A 30 -6.49 23.16 16.70
C VAL A 30 -7.61 24.20 16.73
N LYS A 31 -7.39 25.32 16.06
CA LYS A 31 -8.40 26.35 15.86
C LYS A 31 -8.57 26.67 14.37
N ILE A 32 -9.79 26.99 13.98
CA ILE A 32 -10.13 27.56 12.67
C ILE A 32 -10.71 28.96 12.93
N ASN A 33 -10.10 29.98 12.38
CA ASN A 33 -10.52 31.38 12.55
C ASN A 33 -10.69 31.79 14.04
N GLY A 34 -9.84 31.27 14.93
CA GLY A 34 -9.85 31.54 16.37
C GLY A 34 -10.79 30.62 17.16
N ILE A 35 -11.67 29.84 16.53
CA ILE A 35 -12.62 28.93 17.18
C ILE A 35 -12.01 27.53 17.26
N THR A 36 -12.14 26.85 18.41
CA THR A 36 -11.64 25.48 18.59
C THR A 36 -12.34 24.53 17.62
N ALA A 37 -11.53 23.77 16.87
CA ALA A 37 -12.01 22.86 15.85
C ALA A 37 -12.43 21.52 16.46
N HIS A 38 -13.36 20.84 15.79
CA HIS A 38 -13.87 19.51 16.15
C HIS A 38 -13.66 18.50 15.02
N LEU A 39 -13.79 17.21 15.35
CA LEU A 39 -13.77 16.16 14.32
C LEU A 39 -14.91 16.36 13.33
N GLY A 40 -14.56 16.27 12.06
CA GLY A 40 -15.52 16.46 10.97
C GLY A 40 -15.52 17.85 10.37
N ASP A 41 -14.89 18.83 11.01
CA ASP A 41 -14.78 20.18 10.46
C ASP A 41 -14.07 20.20 9.12
N LYS A 42 -14.51 21.17 8.31
CA LYS A 42 -13.92 21.46 7.00
C LYS A 42 -13.32 22.84 7.01
N VAL A 43 -12.27 23.01 6.26
CA VAL A 43 -11.53 24.25 6.12
C VAL A 43 -11.39 24.62 4.64
N ASP A 44 -11.47 25.89 4.35
CA ASP A 44 -11.05 26.48 3.08
C ASP A 44 -9.54 26.75 3.15
N PRO A 45 -8.70 26.04 2.39
CA PRO A 45 -7.24 26.19 2.49
C PRO A 45 -6.71 27.56 2.15
N GLU A 46 -7.47 28.38 1.42
CA GLU A 46 -7.05 29.71 0.96
C GLU A 46 -7.52 30.82 1.89
N ASN A 47 -8.73 30.67 2.46
CA ASN A 47 -9.38 31.75 3.18
C ASN A 47 -9.44 31.54 4.69
N ASP A 48 -9.43 30.28 5.16
CA ASP A 48 -9.50 30.01 6.59
C ASP A 48 -8.12 29.99 7.25
N ARG A 49 -8.01 30.63 8.41
CA ARG A 49 -6.82 30.62 9.25
C ARG A 49 -6.84 29.41 10.18
N VAL A 50 -5.95 28.45 9.94
CA VAL A 50 -5.79 27.28 10.80
C VAL A 50 -4.61 27.47 11.73
N GLU A 51 -4.84 27.21 13.03
CA GLU A 51 -3.81 27.28 14.07
C GLU A 51 -3.66 25.92 14.75
N TYR A 52 -2.42 25.53 15.02
CA TYR A 52 -2.07 24.32 15.78
C TYR A 52 -1.06 24.67 16.85
N ASN A 53 -1.38 24.38 18.12
CA ASN A 53 -0.59 24.78 19.29
C ASN A 53 -0.23 26.28 19.28
N GLY A 54 -1.18 27.14 18.92
CA GLY A 54 -1.00 28.60 18.85
C GLY A 54 -0.18 29.11 17.66
N LYS A 55 0.29 28.23 16.77
CA LYS A 55 1.02 28.60 15.55
C LYS A 55 0.13 28.48 14.33
N VAL A 56 0.12 29.55 13.51
CA VAL A 56 -0.61 29.55 12.24
C VAL A 56 0.05 28.60 11.25
N ILE A 57 -0.75 27.69 10.70
CA ILE A 57 -0.34 26.83 9.61
C ILE A 57 -0.52 27.60 8.30
N ARG A 58 0.58 27.86 7.61
CA ARG A 58 0.52 28.42 6.26
C ARG A 58 0.23 27.32 5.27
N ASN A 59 -0.71 27.56 4.35
CA ASN A 59 -0.96 26.63 3.25
C ASN A 59 0.29 26.55 2.36
N ASN A 60 0.96 25.42 2.42
CA ASN A 60 2.19 25.18 1.65
C ASN A 60 1.86 24.18 0.55
N THR A 61 1.55 24.68 -0.63
CA THR A 61 1.35 23.87 -1.84
C THR A 61 2.69 23.25 -2.26
N SER A 62 3.02 22.16 -1.63
CA SER A 62 4.24 21.44 -1.93
C SER A 62 4.13 20.64 -3.24
N SER A 63 5.25 20.51 -3.94
CA SER A 63 5.34 19.67 -5.13
C SER A 63 4.93 18.23 -4.82
N LYS A 64 4.11 17.64 -5.70
CA LYS A 64 3.76 16.22 -5.62
C LYS A 64 4.99 15.38 -5.96
N LYS A 65 5.25 14.34 -5.15
CA LYS A 65 6.36 13.40 -5.36
C LYS A 65 5.80 12.03 -5.73
N TYR A 66 6.46 11.39 -6.68
CA TYR A 66 6.12 10.06 -7.16
C TYR A 66 7.39 9.23 -7.26
N ILE A 67 7.43 8.14 -6.53
CA ILE A 67 8.60 7.26 -6.46
C ILE A 67 8.14 5.86 -6.84
N MET A 68 8.83 5.27 -7.80
CA MET A 68 8.69 3.86 -8.14
C MET A 68 9.79 3.08 -7.45
N LEU A 69 9.42 2.25 -6.47
CA LEU A 69 10.33 1.39 -5.74
C LEU A 69 10.16 -0.05 -6.24
N ASN A 70 11.25 -0.69 -6.65
CA ASN A 70 11.28 -2.14 -6.72
C ASN A 70 11.51 -2.67 -5.29
N LYS A 71 10.41 -2.89 -4.56
CA LYS A 71 10.47 -3.30 -3.15
C LYS A 71 11.20 -4.64 -3.03
N PRO A 72 12.29 -4.74 -2.28
CA PRO A 72 12.94 -6.02 -2.03
C PRO A 72 12.19 -6.84 -0.97
N LEU A 73 12.57 -8.11 -0.82
CA LEU A 73 12.13 -8.97 0.28
C LEU A 73 12.64 -8.44 1.62
N GLY A 74 11.92 -8.73 2.71
CA GLY A 74 12.34 -8.39 4.07
C GLY A 74 11.80 -7.07 4.61
N TYR A 75 11.31 -6.18 3.75
CA TYR A 75 10.79 -4.88 4.15
C TYR A 75 9.27 -4.88 4.34
N VAL A 76 8.80 -4.25 5.40
CA VAL A 76 7.37 -4.10 5.70
C VAL A 76 6.81 -2.86 4.99
N THR A 77 5.65 -3.00 4.35
CA THR A 77 4.96 -1.87 3.72
C THR A 77 4.12 -1.13 4.77
N THR A 78 4.76 -0.24 5.50
CA THR A 78 4.12 0.62 6.52
C THR A 78 4.88 1.94 6.63
N THR A 79 4.22 2.96 7.18
CA THR A 79 4.84 4.25 7.53
C THR A 79 5.41 4.26 8.95
N SER A 80 5.06 3.28 9.79
CA SER A 80 5.58 3.09 11.14
C SER A 80 5.48 1.62 11.49
N ASP A 81 6.49 1.07 12.14
CA ASP A 81 6.50 -0.32 12.61
C ASP A 81 6.83 -0.37 14.10
N GLU A 82 5.90 -0.89 14.90
CA GLU A 82 6.04 -1.00 16.35
C GLU A 82 7.02 -2.09 16.77
N LYS A 83 7.36 -3.00 15.85
CA LYS A 83 8.27 -4.13 16.08
C LYS A 83 9.71 -3.86 15.65
N GLY A 84 10.03 -2.62 15.23
CA GLY A 84 11.37 -2.22 14.84
C GLY A 84 11.90 -2.90 13.56
N ARG A 85 11.00 -3.42 12.69
CA ARG A 85 11.40 -4.04 11.42
C ARG A 85 11.68 -2.98 10.36
N ASP A 86 12.55 -3.29 9.42
CA ASP A 86 12.81 -2.42 8.29
C ASP A 86 11.55 -2.16 7.48
N THR A 87 11.28 -0.90 7.18
CA THR A 87 10.12 -0.48 6.41
C THR A 87 10.53 0.01 5.02
N VAL A 88 9.57 0.06 4.11
CA VAL A 88 9.82 0.60 2.76
C VAL A 88 10.24 2.06 2.76
N LEU A 89 9.99 2.81 3.85
CA LEU A 89 10.41 4.19 3.97
C LEU A 89 11.91 4.34 4.19
N SER A 90 12.57 3.38 4.84
CA SER A 90 14.03 3.41 5.00
C SER A 90 14.78 3.33 3.65
N LEU A 91 14.13 2.76 2.61
CA LEU A 91 14.68 2.64 1.27
C LEU A 91 14.58 3.94 0.44
N VAL A 92 13.87 4.94 0.93
CA VAL A 92 13.61 6.23 0.25
C VAL A 92 13.85 7.42 1.19
N SER A 93 14.69 7.24 2.20
CA SER A 93 15.00 8.26 3.22
C SER A 93 15.68 9.51 2.66
N ASP A 94 16.33 9.39 1.51
CA ASP A 94 17.02 10.46 0.77
C ASP A 94 16.06 11.45 0.08
N VAL A 95 14.77 11.10 -0.04
CA VAL A 95 13.77 11.96 -0.72
C VAL A 95 13.53 13.27 0.01
N GLY A 96 13.83 13.35 1.31
CA GLY A 96 13.73 14.57 2.12
C GLY A 96 12.29 15.06 2.37
N GLU A 97 11.29 14.37 1.82
CA GLU A 97 9.88 14.71 1.96
C GLU A 97 9.07 13.51 2.47
N ARG A 98 7.98 13.82 3.16
CA ARG A 98 7.08 12.79 3.65
C ARG A 98 6.32 12.16 2.48
N VAL A 99 6.59 10.89 2.22
CA VAL A 99 5.84 10.05 1.28
C VAL A 99 5.26 8.84 2.00
N TYR A 100 4.30 8.17 1.38
CA TYR A 100 3.69 6.94 1.89
C TYR A 100 3.38 5.97 0.75
N PRO A 101 3.35 4.66 1.02
CA PRO A 101 3.13 3.67 -0.01
C PRO A 101 1.69 3.66 -0.51
N VAL A 102 1.53 3.50 -1.81
CA VAL A 102 0.26 3.32 -2.53
C VAL A 102 -0.08 1.82 -2.55
N GLY A 103 -0.91 1.41 -1.62
CA GLY A 103 -1.19 0.00 -1.40
C GLY A 103 -0.08 -0.70 -0.61
N ARG A 104 -0.07 -2.03 -0.68
CA ARG A 104 0.86 -2.84 0.14
C ARG A 104 1.34 -4.07 -0.62
N LEU A 105 2.61 -4.38 -0.42
CA LEU A 105 3.19 -5.69 -0.68
C LEU A 105 3.59 -6.32 0.66
N ASP A 106 3.41 -7.62 0.80
CA ASP A 106 3.82 -8.34 2.00
C ASP A 106 5.34 -8.29 2.17
N MET A 107 5.82 -8.49 3.39
CA MET A 107 7.24 -8.48 3.74
C MET A 107 8.08 -9.40 2.83
N TYR A 108 7.51 -10.53 2.45
CA TYR A 108 8.15 -11.53 1.59
C TYR A 108 7.67 -11.50 0.14
N SER A 109 7.03 -10.41 -0.28
CA SER A 109 6.73 -10.11 -1.68
C SER A 109 7.67 -9.02 -2.17
N GLU A 110 8.11 -9.11 -3.41
CA GLU A 110 8.95 -8.13 -4.08
C GLU A 110 8.25 -7.54 -5.30
N GLY A 111 8.73 -6.43 -5.81
CA GLY A 111 8.26 -5.82 -7.04
C GLY A 111 7.79 -4.37 -6.89
N LEU A 112 7.03 -3.89 -7.86
CA LEU A 112 6.63 -2.50 -7.97
C LEU A 112 5.76 -2.05 -6.78
N LEU A 113 6.26 -1.04 -6.08
CA LEU A 113 5.54 -0.29 -5.06
C LEU A 113 5.70 1.21 -5.36
N ILE A 114 4.59 1.91 -5.47
CA ILE A 114 4.59 3.37 -5.63
C ILE A 114 4.55 4.01 -4.24
N LEU A 115 5.40 5.01 -4.01
CA LEU A 115 5.32 5.89 -2.84
C LEU A 115 5.05 7.32 -3.32
N THR A 116 4.20 8.04 -2.60
CA THR A 116 3.82 9.40 -2.98
C THR A 116 3.32 10.20 -1.77
N ASN A 117 3.27 11.51 -1.91
CA ASN A 117 2.52 12.43 -1.04
C ASN A 117 1.17 12.85 -1.65
N ASP A 118 0.81 12.32 -2.85
CA ASP A 118 -0.45 12.60 -3.54
C ASP A 118 -1.56 11.64 -3.07
N GLY A 119 -2.43 12.13 -2.17
CA GLY A 119 -3.56 11.35 -1.67
C GLY A 119 -4.64 11.08 -2.69
N GLU A 120 -4.78 11.92 -3.72
CA GLU A 120 -5.77 11.72 -4.78
C GLU A 120 -5.36 10.58 -5.70
N LEU A 121 -4.08 10.57 -6.13
CA LEU A 121 -3.52 9.44 -6.88
C LEU A 121 -3.63 8.14 -6.07
N THR A 122 -3.27 8.19 -4.77
CA THR A 122 -3.37 7.02 -3.90
C THR A 122 -4.80 6.47 -3.87
N ASN A 123 -5.79 7.34 -3.69
CA ASN A 123 -7.21 6.94 -3.70
C ASN A 123 -7.62 6.36 -5.07
N ARG A 124 -7.22 6.99 -6.17
CA ARG A 124 -7.50 6.48 -7.53
C ARG A 124 -6.93 5.09 -7.77
N LEU A 125 -5.72 4.81 -7.27
CA LEU A 125 -5.03 3.54 -7.49
C LEU A 125 -5.47 2.43 -6.53
N THR A 126 -5.94 2.78 -5.32
CA THR A 126 -6.21 1.78 -4.27
C THR A 126 -7.68 1.57 -3.95
N HIS A 127 -8.54 2.53 -4.26
CA HIS A 127 -9.95 2.43 -3.89
C HIS A 127 -10.66 1.30 -4.65
N PRO A 128 -11.39 0.41 -3.97
CA PRO A 128 -12.02 -0.77 -4.57
C PRO A 128 -12.98 -0.48 -5.73
N LYS A 129 -13.63 0.71 -5.71
CA LYS A 129 -14.56 1.11 -6.78
C LYS A 129 -13.88 1.26 -8.14
N ASN A 130 -12.58 1.55 -8.17
CA ASN A 130 -11.84 1.79 -9.41
C ASN A 130 -11.38 0.48 -10.08
N ASN A 131 -11.56 -0.66 -9.42
CA ASN A 131 -11.28 -2.01 -9.94
C ASN A 131 -9.95 -2.15 -10.70
N LEU A 132 -8.91 -1.43 -10.29
CA LEU A 132 -7.62 -1.47 -10.95
C LEU A 132 -6.96 -2.84 -10.74
N PRO A 133 -6.70 -3.61 -11.81
CA PRO A 133 -6.10 -4.92 -11.69
C PRO A 133 -4.64 -4.83 -11.25
N LYS A 134 -4.22 -5.77 -10.39
CA LYS A 134 -2.83 -5.97 -9.98
C LYS A 134 -2.40 -7.33 -10.51
N VAL A 135 -1.30 -7.32 -11.26
CA VAL A 135 -0.73 -8.55 -11.84
C VAL A 135 0.46 -8.99 -11.01
N TYR A 136 0.45 -10.25 -10.61
CA TYR A 136 1.51 -10.87 -9.82
C TYR A 136 2.10 -12.05 -10.57
N SER A 137 3.42 -12.08 -10.69
CA SER A 137 4.14 -13.28 -11.10
C SER A 137 4.31 -14.19 -9.90
N VAL A 138 3.85 -15.42 -10.01
CA VAL A 138 3.89 -16.42 -8.93
C VAL A 138 4.50 -17.71 -9.46
N ILE A 139 5.50 -18.22 -8.74
CA ILE A 139 6.10 -19.51 -9.03
C ILE A 139 5.46 -20.54 -8.12
N ILE A 140 4.77 -21.50 -8.71
CA ILE A 140 4.17 -22.64 -8.03
C ILE A 140 5.13 -23.82 -8.17
N ARG A 141 5.40 -24.51 -7.07
CA ARG A 141 6.21 -25.72 -7.09
C ARG A 141 5.40 -26.86 -7.69
N GLY A 142 5.97 -27.56 -8.66
CA GLY A 142 5.30 -28.60 -9.38
C GLY A 142 4.61 -28.11 -10.64
N GLU A 143 3.94 -29.03 -11.33
CA GLU A 143 3.11 -28.74 -12.49
C GLU A 143 1.68 -28.44 -12.06
N VAL A 144 1.10 -27.40 -12.63
CA VAL A 144 -0.31 -27.03 -12.41
C VAL A 144 -1.16 -27.78 -13.44
N SER A 145 -1.95 -28.73 -12.98
CA SER A 145 -2.88 -29.47 -13.84
C SER A 145 -4.00 -28.58 -14.38
N PRO A 146 -4.66 -28.97 -15.48
CA PRO A 146 -5.82 -28.23 -15.99
C PRO A 146 -6.93 -28.07 -14.93
N ASP A 147 -7.19 -29.09 -14.12
CA ASP A 147 -8.19 -29.04 -13.05
C ASP A 147 -7.81 -28.07 -11.95
N ALA A 148 -6.53 -28.07 -11.52
CA ALA A 148 -6.03 -27.10 -10.56
C ALA A 148 -6.12 -25.66 -11.10
N LEU A 149 -5.81 -25.45 -12.38
CA LEU A 149 -5.96 -24.15 -13.03
C LEU A 149 -7.43 -23.72 -13.10
N HIS A 150 -8.34 -24.66 -13.39
CA HIS A 150 -9.78 -24.39 -13.36
C HIS A 150 -10.24 -23.97 -11.96
N MET A 151 -9.83 -24.69 -10.92
CA MET A 151 -10.13 -24.33 -9.53
C MET A 151 -9.60 -22.93 -9.15
N LEU A 152 -8.37 -22.60 -9.54
CA LEU A 152 -7.77 -21.28 -9.28
C LEU A 152 -8.53 -20.12 -9.95
N ASN A 153 -9.19 -20.39 -11.07
CA ASN A 153 -10.00 -19.41 -11.80
C ASN A 153 -11.48 -19.41 -11.37
N SER A 154 -11.90 -20.39 -10.55
CA SER A 154 -13.27 -20.50 -10.07
C SER A 154 -13.54 -19.54 -8.90
N PRO A 155 -14.82 -19.18 -8.64
CA PRO A 155 -15.18 -18.41 -7.47
C PRO A 155 -14.70 -19.10 -6.19
N MET A 156 -14.02 -18.36 -5.33
CA MET A 156 -13.48 -18.87 -4.06
C MET A 156 -14.02 -18.07 -2.89
N GLU A 157 -14.14 -18.76 -1.75
CA GLU A 157 -14.46 -18.14 -0.47
C GLU A 157 -13.29 -18.34 0.50
N ILE A 158 -12.86 -17.26 1.16
CA ILE A 158 -11.82 -17.30 2.19
C ILE A 158 -12.38 -16.64 3.44
N ASP A 159 -12.34 -17.32 4.57
CA ASP A 159 -12.83 -16.81 5.86
C ASP A 159 -14.29 -16.28 5.80
N GLY A 160 -15.17 -17.00 5.11
CA GLY A 160 -16.59 -16.63 4.95
C GLY A 160 -16.82 -15.48 3.96
N TYR A 161 -15.79 -15.05 3.24
CA TYR A 161 -15.91 -13.98 2.24
C TYR A 161 -15.70 -14.50 0.82
N LYS A 162 -16.69 -14.23 -0.05
CA LYS A 162 -16.60 -14.52 -1.49
C LYS A 162 -15.65 -13.54 -2.16
N LEU A 163 -14.56 -14.07 -2.69
CA LEU A 163 -13.56 -13.29 -3.43
C LEU A 163 -14.11 -12.84 -4.78
N LYS A 164 -13.68 -11.68 -5.24
CA LYS A 164 -13.84 -11.30 -6.65
C LYS A 164 -13.06 -12.30 -7.52
N PRO A 165 -13.56 -12.59 -8.73
CA PRO A 165 -12.89 -13.52 -9.63
C PRO A 165 -11.41 -13.17 -9.83
N VAL A 166 -10.56 -14.18 -9.68
CA VAL A 166 -9.12 -14.13 -9.94
C VAL A 166 -8.88 -14.71 -11.32
N LYS A 167 -8.04 -14.06 -12.13
CA LYS A 167 -7.62 -14.64 -13.41
C LYS A 167 -6.20 -15.15 -13.28
N VAL A 168 -6.03 -16.46 -13.41
CA VAL A 168 -4.75 -17.15 -13.37
C VAL A 168 -4.42 -17.72 -14.73
N ARG A 169 -3.22 -17.50 -15.22
CA ARG A 169 -2.71 -18.14 -16.44
C ARG A 169 -1.31 -18.69 -16.22
N VAL A 170 -1.04 -19.87 -16.79
CA VAL A 170 0.29 -20.45 -16.85
C VAL A 170 1.10 -19.71 -17.92
N VAL A 171 2.33 -19.37 -17.61
CA VAL A 171 3.30 -18.72 -18.53
C VAL A 171 4.29 -19.74 -19.06
N SER A 172 4.87 -20.52 -18.16
CA SER A 172 5.86 -21.55 -18.51
C SER A 172 5.99 -22.58 -17.40
N ASN A 173 6.44 -23.76 -17.77
CA ASN A 173 6.92 -24.80 -16.86
C ASN A 173 8.44 -24.89 -16.99
N THR A 174 9.16 -24.71 -15.90
CA THR A 174 10.63 -24.70 -15.93
C THR A 174 11.19 -25.28 -14.63
N ASN A 175 12.10 -26.23 -14.74
CA ASN A 175 12.79 -26.85 -13.59
C ASN A 175 11.83 -27.41 -12.53
N GLY A 176 10.77 -28.09 -12.93
CA GLY A 176 9.78 -28.66 -12.02
C GLY A 176 8.92 -27.64 -11.28
N ASN A 177 8.82 -26.40 -11.77
CA ASN A 177 7.98 -25.34 -11.27
C ASN A 177 7.12 -24.75 -12.40
N THR A 178 5.93 -24.29 -12.05
CA THR A 178 5.04 -23.58 -12.96
C THR A 178 5.10 -22.07 -12.67
N ASN A 179 5.47 -21.29 -13.67
CA ASN A 179 5.38 -19.83 -13.61
C ASN A 179 3.97 -19.40 -14.02
N THR A 180 3.32 -18.62 -13.19
CA THR A 180 1.94 -18.18 -13.38
C THR A 180 1.80 -16.69 -13.23
N LEU A 181 0.79 -16.11 -13.87
CA LEU A 181 0.36 -14.74 -13.64
C LEU A 181 -1.03 -14.73 -13.00
N PHE A 182 -1.11 -14.09 -11.85
CA PHE A 182 -2.35 -13.83 -11.14
C PHE A 182 -2.79 -12.39 -11.37
N THR A 183 -3.98 -12.18 -11.90
CA THR A 183 -4.61 -10.86 -12.04
C THR A 183 -5.69 -10.73 -10.97
N LEU A 184 -5.50 -9.81 -10.03
CA LEU A 184 -6.40 -9.55 -8.92
C LEU A 184 -7.05 -8.18 -9.06
N ASN A 185 -8.37 -8.10 -8.94
CA ASN A 185 -9.12 -6.85 -8.93
C ASN A 185 -9.32 -6.28 -7.52
N GLU A 186 -8.99 -7.06 -6.49
CA GLU A 186 -9.00 -6.64 -5.09
C GLU A 186 -7.70 -7.08 -4.41
N GLY A 187 -7.36 -6.44 -3.28
CA GLY A 187 -6.15 -6.75 -2.51
C GLY A 187 -6.49 -6.99 -1.05
N ARG A 188 -6.90 -8.20 -0.69
CA ARG A 188 -7.02 -8.60 0.71
C ARG A 188 -5.68 -9.01 1.29
N ASN A 189 -5.56 -8.84 2.61
CA ASN A 189 -4.38 -9.28 3.34
C ASN A 189 -4.20 -10.80 3.15
N ARG A 190 -3.02 -11.22 2.68
CA ARG A 190 -2.65 -12.62 2.43
C ARG A 190 -3.51 -13.40 1.41
N GLN A 191 -4.36 -12.75 0.64
CA GLN A 191 -5.19 -13.42 -0.36
C GLN A 191 -4.42 -14.44 -1.21
N LYS A 192 -3.19 -14.09 -1.66
CA LYS A 192 -2.34 -14.97 -2.46
C LYS A 192 -1.78 -16.19 -1.71
N SER A 193 -1.62 -16.10 -0.39
CA SER A 193 -1.08 -17.17 0.44
C SER A 193 -2.16 -18.11 0.95
N GLU A 194 -3.41 -17.68 0.93
CA GLU A 194 -4.58 -18.42 1.43
C GLU A 194 -5.40 -19.04 0.31
N THR A 195 -5.21 -18.60 -0.95
CA THR A 195 -5.74 -19.23 -2.15
C THR A 195 -5.00 -20.55 -2.41
N ARG A 196 -5.06 -21.50 -1.47
CA ARG A 196 -4.43 -22.82 -1.61
C ARG A 196 -5.49 -23.88 -1.91
N PRO A 197 -5.30 -24.74 -2.91
CA PRO A 197 -5.76 -26.11 -2.81
C PRO A 197 -5.00 -26.78 -1.64
N ASP A 198 -5.63 -27.64 -0.88
CA ASP A 198 -5.11 -28.34 0.33
C ASP A 198 -3.84 -29.19 0.15
N SER A 199 -3.13 -29.02 -0.92
CA SER A 199 -1.91 -29.73 -1.25
C SER A 199 -0.74 -28.77 -1.31
N GLY A 200 0.03 -28.65 -0.27
CA GLY A 200 1.41 -28.18 -0.10
C GLY A 200 2.22 -27.47 -1.20
N TRP A 201 1.60 -26.92 -2.21
CA TRP A 201 2.17 -26.54 -3.51
C TRP A 201 2.78 -25.14 -3.58
N TYR A 202 2.60 -24.29 -2.55
CA TYR A 202 3.05 -22.92 -2.62
C TYR A 202 4.41 -22.71 -1.97
N ARG A 203 5.44 -22.46 -2.75
CA ARG A 203 6.70 -21.84 -2.30
C ARG A 203 6.83 -20.45 -2.92
N ARG A 204 7.07 -19.46 -2.09
CA ARG A 204 7.39 -18.09 -2.50
C ARG A 204 8.52 -18.08 -3.51
N SER A 205 8.40 -17.27 -4.56
CA SER A 205 9.54 -16.94 -5.42
C SER A 205 10.56 -16.16 -4.60
N SER A 206 11.53 -16.85 -4.02
CA SER A 206 12.78 -16.23 -3.67
C SER A 206 13.58 -16.08 -4.97
N GLY A 207 13.28 -14.99 -5.68
CA GLY A 207 14.03 -14.60 -6.86
C GLY A 207 15.52 -14.39 -6.51
N CYS A 208 16.34 -14.32 -7.42
CA CYS A 208 17.71 -13.86 -7.47
C CYS A 208 18.60 -14.25 -6.26
N ARG A 209 19.17 -15.44 -6.30
CA ARG A 209 20.36 -15.76 -5.51
C ARG A 209 21.46 -14.76 -5.87
N ARG A 210 21.74 -13.77 -5.03
CA ARG A 210 23.05 -13.14 -5.03
C ARG A 210 24.08 -14.24 -4.79
N LYS A 211 24.87 -14.58 -5.81
CA LYS A 211 26.10 -15.33 -5.61
C LYS A 211 26.93 -14.54 -4.59
N ARG A 212 27.07 -15.08 -3.38
CA ARG A 212 28.08 -14.61 -2.45
C ARG A 212 29.42 -14.94 -3.09
N ASN A 213 30.09 -13.94 -3.65
CA ASN A 213 31.53 -14.05 -3.95
C ASN A 213 32.23 -14.18 -2.58
N ARG A 214 32.52 -15.40 -2.19
CA ARG A 214 33.62 -15.65 -1.24
C ARG A 214 34.90 -15.35 -2.02
N LYS A 215 35.55 -14.26 -1.71
CA LYS A 215 36.97 -14.10 -2.04
C LYS A 215 37.79 -15.00 -1.11
N PRO A 216 38.91 -15.52 -1.59
CA PRO A 216 39.80 -16.43 -0.88
C PRO A 216 40.40 -15.80 0.36
#